data_bb87d9cf96be6164ec0186c01f549a85
#
_entry.id   bb87d9cf96be6164ec0186c01f549a85
#
_cell.length_a   1.000
_cell.length_b   1.000
_cell.length_c   1.000
_cell.angle_alpha   90.00
_cell.angle_beta   90.00
_cell.angle_gamma   90.00
#
_symmetry.space_group_name_H-M   'P 1'
#
loop_
_entity.id
_entity.type
_entity.pdbx_description
1 polymer ?
#
loop_
_entity_poly.entity_id
_entity_poly.type
_entity_poly.pdbx_seq_one_letter_code
_entity_poly.pdbx_strand_id
1 'polypeptide(L)'
;MVLPWLRHEGIGHIDRLILSHGDQDHAGAASALVRAISVEQTLSGEPGRVAVAARHCDSGMSWHWDGVEFRFIQPREPRPRHGNNASCVLLVTAASGKLLLTGDAETPIETALIPRLQTEAPIDVVVAGHHGSATSSSPAFVQTVRARHVIYANGYRNRYGFPRPEVDRRWAAAGARRWRTDGCGRIQVLFQRTPRRVRLATEVDSRSPFWWPSDVPCDGGQAALWR
;
A
#
# COMPACT_ATOMS: atom_id res chain seq x y z
N MET A 1 11.00 -3.57 -11.52
CA MET A 1 11.22 -2.20 -10.99
C MET A 1 11.85 -2.19 -9.59
N VAL A 2 11.47 -3.07 -8.65
CA VAL A 2 12.02 -3.06 -7.27
C VAL A 2 13.52 -3.30 -7.23
N LEU A 3 14.04 -4.37 -7.85
CA LEU A 3 15.46 -4.72 -7.79
C LEU A 3 16.41 -3.66 -8.38
N PRO A 4 16.13 -3.04 -9.55
CA PRO A 4 16.96 -1.94 -10.05
C PRO A 4 16.99 -0.75 -9.09
N TRP A 5 15.87 -0.44 -8.44
CA TRP A 5 15.81 0.64 -7.46
C TRP A 5 16.65 0.31 -6.20
N LEU A 6 16.52 -0.89 -5.63
CA LEU A 6 17.31 -1.33 -4.47
C LEU A 6 18.82 -1.22 -4.76
N ARG A 7 19.26 -1.66 -5.96
CA ARG A 7 20.65 -1.53 -6.39
C ARG A 7 21.11 -0.07 -6.53
N HIS A 8 20.24 0.79 -7.06
CA HIS A 8 20.52 2.22 -7.19
C HIS A 8 20.71 2.88 -5.83
N GLU A 9 19.92 2.50 -4.82
CA GLU A 9 20.03 2.99 -3.44
C GLU A 9 21.16 2.29 -2.64
N GLY A 10 21.90 1.36 -3.26
CA GLY A 10 22.99 0.63 -2.58
C GLY A 10 22.49 -0.39 -1.54
N ILE A 11 21.20 -0.78 -1.62
CA ILE A 11 20.58 -1.73 -0.67
C ILE A 11 20.97 -3.15 -1.08
N GLY A 12 21.82 -3.79 -0.28
CA GLY A 12 22.30 -5.18 -0.49
C GLY A 12 21.59 -6.22 0.39
N HIS A 13 20.72 -5.81 1.31
CA HIS A 13 20.04 -6.68 2.26
C HIS A 13 18.61 -6.19 2.52
N ILE A 14 17.70 -7.13 2.75
CA ILE A 14 16.31 -6.89 3.15
C ILE A 14 16.05 -7.69 4.42
N ASP A 15 15.74 -7.02 5.54
CA ASP A 15 15.40 -7.68 6.80
C ASP A 15 14.07 -8.40 6.68
N ARG A 16 13.07 -7.76 6.07
CA ARG A 16 11.73 -8.36 5.89
C ARG A 16 11.14 -8.08 4.52
N LEU A 17 10.86 -9.14 3.79
CA LEU A 17 10.06 -9.14 2.57
C LEU A 17 8.64 -9.55 2.92
N ILE A 18 7.66 -8.70 2.65
CA ILE A 18 6.25 -9.00 2.89
C ILE A 18 5.55 -9.12 1.54
N LEU A 19 5.04 -10.32 1.27
CA LEU A 19 4.22 -10.62 0.10
C LEU A 19 2.77 -10.68 0.57
N SER A 20 1.94 -9.73 0.16
CA SER A 20 0.57 -9.61 0.66
C SER A 20 -0.21 -10.92 0.50
N HIS A 21 -0.19 -11.51 -0.70
CA HIS A 21 -0.79 -12.78 -1.06
C HIS A 21 -0.07 -13.41 -2.27
N GLY A 22 -0.58 -14.54 -2.78
CA GLY A 22 0.12 -15.38 -3.76
C GLY A 22 -0.08 -15.01 -5.23
N ASP A 23 -0.83 -13.96 -5.56
CA ASP A 23 -1.12 -13.61 -6.95
C ASP A 23 0.11 -13.03 -7.67
N GLN A 24 0.12 -13.18 -8.99
CA GLN A 24 1.30 -12.95 -9.83
C GLN A 24 1.84 -11.52 -9.75
N ASP A 25 0.98 -10.53 -9.67
CA ASP A 25 1.34 -9.12 -9.58
C ASP A 25 1.88 -8.72 -8.20
N HIS A 26 1.67 -9.55 -7.17
CA HIS A 26 2.18 -9.35 -5.82
C HIS A 26 3.40 -10.22 -5.49
N ALA A 27 3.41 -11.48 -5.89
CA ALA A 27 4.43 -12.45 -5.51
C ALA A 27 5.27 -12.98 -6.68
N GLY A 28 4.88 -12.72 -7.93
CA GLY A 28 5.51 -13.34 -9.11
C GLY A 28 7.00 -13.06 -9.29
N ALA A 29 7.48 -11.91 -8.80
CA ALA A 29 8.91 -11.56 -8.84
C ALA A 29 9.71 -12.00 -7.60
N ALA A 30 9.08 -12.59 -6.60
CA ALA A 30 9.71 -12.90 -5.32
C ALA A 30 10.95 -13.80 -5.46
N SER A 31 10.88 -14.89 -6.23
CA SER A 31 12.04 -15.77 -6.44
C SER A 31 13.21 -15.09 -7.16
N ALA A 32 12.94 -14.17 -8.08
CA ALA A 32 14.00 -13.39 -8.72
C ALA A 32 14.65 -12.42 -7.72
N LEU A 33 13.84 -11.83 -6.84
CA LEU A 33 14.32 -10.89 -5.82
C LEU A 33 15.23 -11.61 -4.80
N VAL A 34 14.79 -12.72 -4.21
CA VAL A 34 15.58 -13.44 -3.18
C VAL A 34 16.84 -14.11 -3.73
N ARG A 35 16.91 -14.37 -5.05
CA ARG A 35 18.16 -14.80 -5.69
C ARG A 35 19.15 -13.66 -5.90
N ALA A 36 18.67 -12.43 -6.00
CA ALA A 36 19.48 -11.27 -6.37
C ALA A 36 19.93 -10.43 -5.18
N ILE A 37 19.27 -10.55 -4.03
CA ILE A 37 19.55 -9.80 -2.81
C ILE A 37 19.29 -10.67 -1.59
N SER A 38 20.08 -10.51 -0.54
CA SER A 38 19.88 -11.24 0.73
C SER A 38 18.57 -10.80 1.39
N VAL A 39 17.74 -11.76 1.78
CA VAL A 39 16.47 -11.53 2.52
C VAL A 39 16.50 -12.36 3.78
N GLU A 40 16.41 -11.71 4.95
CA GLU A 40 16.47 -12.40 6.24
C GLU A 40 15.17 -13.16 6.52
N GLN A 41 14.02 -12.50 6.33
CA GLN A 41 12.72 -13.09 6.58
C GLN A 41 11.72 -12.75 5.49
N THR A 42 11.00 -13.75 4.99
CA THR A 42 9.84 -13.54 4.11
C THR A 42 8.56 -13.89 4.85
N LEU A 43 7.59 -12.98 4.78
CA LEU A 43 6.24 -13.14 5.32
C LEU A 43 5.22 -13.09 4.18
N SER A 44 4.14 -13.88 4.28
CA SER A 44 3.07 -13.86 3.29
C SER A 44 1.71 -14.19 3.92
N GLY A 45 0.66 -13.67 3.32
CA GLY A 45 -0.71 -14.11 3.60
C GLY A 45 -0.97 -15.54 3.12
N GLU A 46 -0.24 -15.98 2.09
CA GLU A 46 -0.35 -17.29 1.47
C GLU A 46 1.03 -17.97 1.29
N PRO A 47 1.71 -18.38 2.36
CA PRO A 47 3.04 -18.97 2.24
C PRO A 47 3.12 -20.19 1.30
N GLY A 48 2.04 -20.94 1.19
CA GLY A 48 1.96 -22.12 0.30
C GLY A 48 1.78 -21.79 -1.19
N ARG A 49 1.54 -20.53 -1.54
CA ARG A 49 1.34 -20.08 -2.93
C ARG A 49 2.45 -19.18 -3.46
N VAL A 50 3.39 -18.77 -2.63
CA VAL A 50 4.53 -17.98 -3.05
C VAL A 50 5.72 -18.87 -3.39
N ALA A 51 6.49 -18.53 -4.41
CA ALA A 51 7.61 -19.33 -4.92
C ALA A 51 8.91 -19.17 -4.11
N VAL A 52 8.79 -18.81 -2.83
CA VAL A 52 9.90 -18.64 -1.87
C VAL A 52 9.48 -19.13 -0.50
N ALA A 53 10.43 -19.55 0.32
CA ALA A 53 10.14 -19.93 1.71
C ALA A 53 9.61 -18.70 2.46
N ALA A 54 8.40 -18.82 3.00
CA ALA A 54 7.74 -17.73 3.72
C ALA A 54 6.98 -18.27 4.95
N ARG A 55 6.83 -17.42 5.96
CA ARG A 55 5.96 -17.64 7.11
C ARG A 55 4.68 -16.81 6.99
N HIS A 56 3.65 -17.17 7.72
CA HIS A 56 2.44 -16.37 7.78
C HIS A 56 2.69 -14.99 8.42
N CYS A 57 2.05 -13.97 7.85
CA CYS A 57 1.88 -12.65 8.47
C CYS A 57 0.75 -12.73 9.50
N ASP A 58 1.02 -13.24 10.72
CA ASP A 58 -0.04 -13.48 11.69
C ASP A 58 -0.56 -12.18 12.31
N SER A 59 -1.89 -12.13 12.50
CA SER A 59 -2.55 -10.99 13.14
C SER A 59 -1.99 -10.72 14.54
N GLY A 60 -1.58 -9.48 14.79
CA GLY A 60 -0.97 -9.06 16.04
C GLY A 60 0.56 -9.20 16.08
N MET A 61 1.19 -9.86 15.10
CA MET A 61 2.64 -9.80 14.95
C MET A 61 3.06 -8.35 14.73
N SER A 62 4.03 -7.87 15.51
CA SER A 62 4.55 -6.51 15.42
C SER A 62 6.05 -6.45 15.66
N TRP A 63 6.67 -5.36 15.19
CA TRP A 63 8.07 -5.04 15.46
C TRP A 63 8.29 -3.53 15.38
N HIS A 64 9.45 -3.07 15.85
CA HIS A 64 9.83 -1.66 15.81
C HIS A 64 11.17 -1.49 15.10
N TRP A 65 11.27 -0.46 14.24
CA TRP A 65 12.50 0.05 13.68
C TRP A 65 12.52 1.58 13.82
N ASP A 66 13.58 2.12 14.40
CA ASP A 66 13.82 3.56 14.55
C ASP A 66 12.63 4.34 15.13
N GLY A 67 11.90 3.72 16.08
CA GLY A 67 10.73 4.31 16.71
C GLY A 67 9.45 4.28 15.86
N VAL A 68 9.44 3.50 14.79
CA VAL A 68 8.25 3.20 13.98
C VAL A 68 7.76 1.79 14.31
N GLU A 69 6.48 1.67 14.65
CA GLU A 69 5.81 0.38 14.83
C GLU A 69 5.26 -0.12 13.51
N PHE A 70 5.47 -1.40 13.25
CA PHE A 70 4.87 -2.17 12.17
C PHE A 70 4.02 -3.27 12.78
N ARG A 71 2.75 -3.38 12.43
CA ARG A 71 1.83 -4.35 13.03
C ARG A 71 0.85 -4.91 12.03
N PHE A 72 0.78 -6.25 11.93
CA PHE A 72 -0.26 -6.89 11.13
C PHE A 72 -1.59 -6.84 11.87
N ILE A 73 -2.64 -6.40 11.14
CA ILE A 73 -3.97 -6.15 11.72
C ILE A 73 -5.10 -6.93 11.04
N GLN A 74 -4.81 -7.77 10.05
CA GLN A 74 -5.86 -8.61 9.43
C GLN A 74 -6.64 -9.41 10.48
N PRO A 75 -7.89 -9.82 10.19
CA PRO A 75 -8.71 -10.60 11.11
C PRO A 75 -8.01 -11.90 11.51
N ARG A 76 -8.19 -12.32 12.76
CA ARG A 76 -7.63 -13.59 13.24
C ARG A 76 -8.41 -14.78 12.71
N GLU A 77 -9.73 -14.76 12.87
CA GLU A 77 -10.64 -15.82 12.42
C GLU A 77 -12.05 -15.25 12.15
N PRO A 78 -12.81 -15.76 11.20
CA PRO A 78 -12.35 -16.69 10.17
C PRO A 78 -11.42 -16.00 9.19
N ARG A 79 -10.25 -16.60 8.92
CA ARG A 79 -9.27 -16.05 7.99
C ARG A 79 -9.42 -16.73 6.62
N PRO A 80 -9.66 -15.98 5.53
CA PRO A 80 -9.54 -16.53 4.19
C PRO A 80 -8.13 -17.08 3.98
N ARG A 81 -8.02 -18.28 3.44
CA ARG A 81 -6.72 -18.95 3.26
C ARG A 81 -6.13 -18.72 1.88
N HIS A 82 -6.92 -18.15 0.96
CA HIS A 82 -6.54 -17.98 -0.44
C HIS A 82 -7.10 -16.69 -1.04
N GLY A 83 -6.37 -16.19 -2.04
CA GLY A 83 -6.74 -15.03 -2.86
C GLY A 83 -6.62 -13.69 -2.14
N ASN A 84 -7.22 -12.68 -2.72
CA ASN A 84 -7.16 -11.28 -2.27
C ASN A 84 -7.37 -11.10 -0.76
N ASN A 85 -8.36 -11.79 -0.22
CA ASN A 85 -8.75 -11.69 1.19
C ASN A 85 -7.80 -12.42 2.16
N ALA A 86 -6.82 -13.16 1.65
CA ALA A 86 -5.71 -13.69 2.45
C ALA A 86 -4.58 -12.67 2.66
N SER A 87 -4.68 -11.48 2.07
CA SER A 87 -3.65 -10.44 2.12
C SER A 87 -3.20 -10.12 3.55
N CYS A 88 -1.88 -9.97 3.72
CA CYS A 88 -1.33 -9.29 4.88
C CYS A 88 -1.82 -7.84 4.90
N VAL A 89 -2.43 -7.42 5.99
CA VAL A 89 -2.79 -6.02 6.21
C VAL A 89 -1.86 -5.44 7.26
N LEU A 90 -1.04 -4.47 6.87
CA LEU A 90 0.00 -3.89 7.72
C LEU A 90 -0.33 -2.44 8.08
N LEU A 91 -0.40 -2.16 9.37
CA LEU A 91 -0.44 -0.81 9.91
C LEU A 91 0.97 -0.40 10.34
N VAL A 92 1.43 0.72 9.80
CA VAL A 92 2.70 1.38 10.15
C VAL A 92 2.37 2.63 10.94
N THR A 93 2.91 2.73 12.16
CA THR A 93 2.68 3.86 13.06
C THR A 93 3.99 4.55 13.39
N ALA A 94 4.14 5.78 12.92
CA ALA A 94 5.23 6.68 13.28
C ALA A 94 4.72 7.78 14.21
N ALA A 95 5.63 8.50 14.88
CA ALA A 95 5.27 9.63 15.74
C ALA A 95 4.49 10.74 15.02
N SER A 96 4.66 10.86 13.69
CA SER A 96 4.05 11.91 12.85
C SER A 96 2.82 11.47 12.09
N GLY A 97 2.46 10.18 12.10
CA GLY A 97 1.27 9.70 11.39
C GLY A 97 1.25 8.19 11.15
N LYS A 98 0.22 7.73 10.46
CA LYS A 98 -0.06 6.32 10.20
C LYS A 98 -0.23 6.03 8.72
N LEU A 99 0.30 4.88 8.28
CA LEU A 99 0.13 4.33 6.94
C LEU A 99 -0.51 2.93 7.05
N LEU A 100 -1.55 2.69 6.25
CA LEU A 100 -2.20 1.39 6.13
C LEU A 100 -1.92 0.79 4.75
N LEU A 101 -1.30 -0.38 4.75
CA LEU A 101 -1.07 -1.20 3.57
C LEU A 101 -2.05 -2.38 3.59
N THR A 102 -2.98 -2.41 2.66
CA THR A 102 -4.10 -3.36 2.68
C THR A 102 -3.87 -4.59 1.81
N GLY A 103 -2.82 -4.58 0.97
CA GLY A 103 -2.71 -5.55 -0.12
C GLY A 103 -3.96 -5.50 -0.99
N ASP A 104 -4.50 -6.66 -1.34
CA ASP A 104 -5.73 -6.76 -2.12
C ASP A 104 -6.97 -7.10 -1.27
N ALA A 105 -6.91 -6.82 0.05
CA ALA A 105 -8.05 -7.00 0.92
C ALA A 105 -9.30 -6.32 0.37
N GLU A 106 -10.39 -7.09 0.31
CA GLU A 106 -11.68 -6.67 -0.22
C GLU A 106 -12.68 -6.37 0.92
N THR A 107 -13.88 -5.96 0.57
CA THR A 107 -14.95 -5.56 1.50
C THR A 107 -15.17 -6.51 2.69
N PRO A 108 -15.11 -7.84 2.55
CA PRO A 108 -15.27 -8.72 3.72
C PRO A 108 -14.18 -8.51 4.79
N ILE A 109 -12.93 -8.35 4.36
CA ILE A 109 -11.81 -8.09 5.27
C ILE A 109 -11.88 -6.67 5.82
N GLU A 110 -12.18 -5.68 4.98
CA GLU A 110 -12.38 -4.30 5.42
C GLU A 110 -13.45 -4.22 6.53
N THR A 111 -14.59 -4.90 6.35
CA THR A 111 -15.67 -4.94 7.32
C THR A 111 -15.20 -5.53 8.65
N ALA A 112 -14.48 -6.64 8.61
CA ALA A 112 -13.94 -7.29 9.80
C ALA A 112 -12.87 -6.43 10.52
N LEU A 113 -12.22 -5.52 9.80
CA LEU A 113 -11.23 -4.59 10.36
C LEU A 113 -11.83 -3.34 10.99
N ILE A 114 -13.08 -2.97 10.68
CA ILE A 114 -13.72 -1.73 11.15
C ILE A 114 -13.60 -1.52 12.67
N PRO A 115 -13.92 -2.50 13.54
CA PRO A 115 -13.85 -2.27 14.99
C PRO A 115 -12.43 -1.88 15.44
N ARG A 116 -11.42 -2.49 14.85
CA ARG A 116 -10.01 -2.19 15.15
C ARG A 116 -9.59 -0.84 14.57
N LEU A 117 -9.99 -0.54 13.34
CA LEU A 117 -9.64 0.71 12.68
C LEU A 117 -10.30 1.93 13.34
N GLN A 118 -11.45 1.78 13.97
CA GLN A 118 -12.09 2.85 14.76
C GLN A 118 -11.18 3.34 15.90
N THR A 119 -10.41 2.45 16.52
CA THR A 119 -9.46 2.81 17.59
C THR A 119 -8.14 3.37 17.05
N GLU A 120 -7.82 3.10 15.79
CA GLU A 120 -6.57 3.55 15.15
C GLU A 120 -6.73 4.85 14.36
N ALA A 121 -7.94 5.17 13.94
CA ALA A 121 -8.23 6.33 13.09
C ALA A 121 -7.95 7.67 13.82
N PRO A 122 -7.57 8.74 13.11
CA PRO A 122 -7.42 8.78 11.65
C PRO A 122 -6.14 8.08 11.16
N ILE A 123 -6.20 7.55 9.93
CA ILE A 123 -5.05 7.01 9.20
C ILE A 123 -4.61 8.06 8.17
N ASP A 124 -3.37 8.51 8.19
CA ASP A 124 -2.94 9.60 7.29
C ASP A 124 -2.89 9.15 5.83
N VAL A 125 -2.38 7.94 5.58
CA VAL A 125 -2.22 7.39 4.23
C VAL A 125 -2.76 5.97 4.17
N VAL A 126 -3.57 5.68 3.15
CA VAL A 126 -4.02 4.31 2.83
C VAL A 126 -3.55 3.95 1.42
N VAL A 127 -2.91 2.81 1.26
CA VAL A 127 -2.78 2.18 -0.06
C VAL A 127 -4.07 1.41 -0.28
N ALA A 128 -4.83 1.81 -1.30
CA ALA A 128 -6.17 1.26 -1.55
C ALA A 128 -6.13 -0.23 -1.87
N GLY A 129 -6.99 -0.99 -1.24
CA GLY A 129 -7.10 -2.43 -1.46
C GLY A 129 -7.41 -2.75 -2.93
N HIS A 130 -6.81 -3.84 -3.39
CA HIS A 130 -7.02 -4.38 -4.74
C HIS A 130 -6.93 -3.29 -5.82
N HIS A 131 -5.88 -2.44 -5.71
CA HIS A 131 -5.55 -1.35 -6.65
C HIS A 131 -6.67 -0.33 -6.89
N GLY A 132 -7.69 -0.28 -6.02
CA GLY A 132 -8.90 0.52 -6.22
C GLY A 132 -9.99 -0.20 -7.03
N SER A 133 -10.06 -1.53 -6.95
CA SER A 133 -11.16 -2.35 -7.46
C SER A 133 -12.49 -1.98 -6.81
N ALA A 134 -13.61 -2.19 -7.50
CA ALA A 134 -14.96 -2.05 -6.96
C ALA A 134 -15.27 -2.99 -5.79
N THR A 135 -14.50 -4.07 -5.64
CA THR A 135 -14.64 -5.04 -4.55
C THR A 135 -14.03 -4.57 -3.23
N SER A 136 -13.29 -3.44 -3.24
CA SER A 136 -12.61 -2.85 -2.09
C SER A 136 -13.04 -1.41 -1.81
N SER A 137 -12.43 -0.79 -0.80
CA SER A 137 -12.69 0.60 -0.39
C SER A 137 -14.18 0.85 -0.13
N SER A 138 -14.81 -0.04 0.65
CA SER A 138 -16.23 0.07 1.01
C SER A 138 -16.55 1.41 1.67
N PRO A 139 -17.80 1.94 1.56
CA PRO A 139 -18.16 3.20 2.20
C PRO A 139 -17.86 3.22 3.71
N ALA A 140 -18.17 2.12 4.41
CA ALA A 140 -17.95 2.01 5.84
C ALA A 140 -16.44 2.04 6.19
N PHE A 141 -15.60 1.36 5.39
CA PHE A 141 -14.16 1.39 5.55
C PHE A 141 -13.59 2.80 5.35
N VAL A 142 -13.93 3.44 4.23
CA VAL A 142 -13.47 4.79 3.89
C VAL A 142 -13.85 5.81 4.97
N GLN A 143 -15.10 5.76 5.47
CA GLN A 143 -15.57 6.61 6.56
C GLN A 143 -14.85 6.32 7.89
N THR A 144 -14.53 5.06 8.15
CA THR A 144 -13.82 4.67 9.38
C THR A 144 -12.39 5.17 9.39
N VAL A 145 -11.63 4.93 8.35
CA VAL A 145 -10.19 5.27 8.32
C VAL A 145 -9.93 6.76 8.26
N ARG A 146 -10.82 7.55 7.69
CA ARG A 146 -10.74 9.02 7.55
C ARG A 146 -9.38 9.46 6.99
N ALA A 147 -8.95 8.80 5.92
CA ALA A 147 -7.63 9.02 5.35
C ALA A 147 -7.49 10.41 4.72
N ARG A 148 -6.33 11.04 4.92
CA ARG A 148 -5.96 12.27 4.22
C ARG A 148 -5.49 12.01 2.81
N HIS A 149 -4.83 10.87 2.60
CA HIS A 149 -4.27 10.47 1.32
C HIS A 149 -4.63 9.01 1.03
N VAL A 150 -5.05 8.75 -0.20
CA VAL A 150 -5.17 7.39 -0.73
C VAL A 150 -4.23 7.23 -1.93
N ILE A 151 -3.53 6.10 -1.97
CA ILE A 151 -2.61 5.74 -3.06
C ILE A 151 -3.18 4.53 -3.80
N TYR A 152 -3.33 4.66 -5.11
CA TYR A 152 -3.66 3.55 -6.00
C TYR A 152 -2.36 3.06 -6.66
N ALA A 153 -1.98 1.83 -6.35
CA ALA A 153 -0.79 1.18 -6.90
C ALA A 153 -1.13 0.50 -8.24
N ASN A 154 -1.27 1.27 -9.31
CA ASN A 154 -1.64 0.76 -10.63
C ASN A 154 -0.52 0.97 -11.66
N GLY A 155 -0.50 0.07 -12.67
CA GLY A 155 0.32 0.24 -13.86
C GLY A 155 -0.35 1.17 -14.88
N TYR A 156 0.48 1.84 -15.69
CA TYR A 156 0.00 2.65 -16.81
C TYR A 156 -0.88 1.82 -17.76
N ARG A 157 -2.03 2.37 -18.14
CA ARG A 157 -3.03 1.72 -19.02
C ARG A 157 -3.42 0.32 -18.52
N ASN A 158 -3.57 0.13 -17.20
CA ASN A 158 -3.97 -1.17 -16.67
C ASN A 158 -5.30 -1.63 -17.28
N ARG A 159 -5.32 -2.88 -17.74
CA ARG A 159 -6.47 -3.47 -18.44
C ARG A 159 -7.74 -3.59 -17.60
N TYR A 160 -7.62 -3.49 -16.28
CA TYR A 160 -8.75 -3.60 -15.35
C TYR A 160 -9.50 -2.28 -15.16
N GLY A 161 -8.94 -1.15 -15.66
CA GLY A 161 -9.51 0.18 -15.48
C GLY A 161 -9.52 0.63 -14.01
N PHE A 162 -8.48 0.26 -13.27
CA PHE A 162 -8.30 0.72 -11.88
C PHE A 162 -7.60 2.09 -11.81
N PRO A 163 -7.91 2.93 -10.79
CA PRO A 163 -9.01 2.75 -9.84
C PRO A 163 -10.37 2.86 -10.53
N ARG A 164 -11.35 2.10 -10.04
CA ARG A 164 -12.73 2.21 -10.55
C ARG A 164 -13.29 3.60 -10.20
N PRO A 165 -14.04 4.23 -11.11
CA PRO A 165 -14.56 5.59 -10.90
C PRO A 165 -15.41 5.77 -9.64
N GLU A 166 -16.18 4.76 -9.27
CA GLU A 166 -16.99 4.76 -8.05
C GLU A 166 -16.13 4.73 -6.78
N VAL A 167 -14.99 4.02 -6.81
CA VAL A 167 -14.02 3.99 -5.70
C VAL A 167 -13.31 5.33 -5.58
N ASP A 168 -12.84 5.90 -6.69
CA ASP A 168 -12.17 7.19 -6.70
C ASP A 168 -13.11 8.31 -6.19
N ARG A 169 -14.38 8.33 -6.66
CA ARG A 169 -15.39 9.27 -6.16
C ARG A 169 -15.67 9.11 -4.67
N ARG A 170 -15.64 7.88 -4.15
CA ARG A 170 -15.86 7.61 -2.72
C ARG A 170 -14.77 8.21 -1.85
N TRP A 171 -13.52 8.03 -2.22
CA TRP A 171 -12.39 8.66 -1.52
C TRP A 171 -12.40 10.20 -1.67
N ALA A 172 -12.77 10.71 -2.86
CA ALA A 172 -12.93 12.13 -3.08
C ALA A 172 -14.01 12.73 -2.15
N ALA A 173 -15.17 12.11 -2.07
CA ALA A 173 -16.26 12.53 -1.21
C ALA A 173 -15.91 12.50 0.29
N ALA A 174 -15.00 11.62 0.69
CA ALA A 174 -14.45 11.56 2.04
C ALA A 174 -13.35 12.62 2.29
N GLY A 175 -13.00 13.46 1.30
CA GLY A 175 -11.99 14.50 1.42
C GLY A 175 -10.54 14.01 1.27
N ALA A 176 -10.31 12.77 0.89
CA ALA A 176 -8.96 12.25 0.69
C ALA A 176 -8.33 12.79 -0.61
N ARG A 177 -7.05 13.18 -0.55
CA ARG A 177 -6.24 13.39 -1.76
C ARG A 177 -5.89 12.03 -2.37
N ARG A 178 -6.07 11.92 -3.66
CA ARG A 178 -5.92 10.67 -4.41
C ARG A 178 -4.64 10.72 -5.25
N TRP A 179 -3.83 9.68 -5.16
CA TRP A 179 -2.53 9.57 -5.82
C TRP A 179 -2.48 8.28 -6.64
N ARG A 180 -1.96 8.34 -7.86
CA ARG A 180 -1.90 7.20 -8.77
C ARG A 180 -0.47 6.96 -9.22
N THR A 181 0.03 5.75 -9.04
CA THR A 181 1.41 5.42 -9.46
C THR A 181 1.59 5.44 -10.97
N ASP A 182 0.54 5.20 -11.75
CA ASP A 182 0.56 5.30 -13.23
C ASP A 182 0.69 6.76 -13.74
N GLY A 183 0.32 7.76 -12.93
CA GLY A 183 0.50 9.18 -13.23
C GLY A 183 1.66 9.82 -12.44
N CYS A 184 1.91 9.37 -11.21
CA CYS A 184 2.91 9.95 -10.31
C CYS A 184 4.31 9.32 -10.43
N GLY A 185 4.43 8.11 -11.01
CA GLY A 185 5.61 7.28 -10.85
C GLY A 185 5.79 6.79 -9.42
N ARG A 186 6.99 6.87 -8.91
CA ARG A 186 7.27 6.54 -7.52
C ARG A 186 6.62 7.57 -6.59
N ILE A 187 5.91 7.07 -5.57
CA ILE A 187 5.33 7.87 -4.50
C ILE A 187 6.08 7.55 -3.21
N GLN A 188 6.67 8.56 -2.59
CA GLN A 188 7.34 8.46 -1.30
C GLN A 188 6.42 9.01 -0.21
N VAL A 189 6.21 8.25 0.87
CA VAL A 189 5.51 8.70 2.07
C VAL A 189 6.57 9.05 3.12
N LEU A 190 6.66 10.31 3.48
CA LEU A 190 7.65 10.88 4.36
C LEU A 190 7.04 11.21 5.72
N PHE A 191 7.48 10.53 6.77
CA PHE A 191 7.09 10.80 8.16
C PHE A 191 8.09 11.78 8.79
N GLN A 192 7.77 13.06 8.75
CA GLN A 192 8.65 14.12 9.26
C GLN A 192 8.47 14.32 10.76
N ARG A 193 9.58 14.38 11.50
CA ARG A 193 9.55 14.61 12.97
C ARG A 193 9.36 16.07 13.32
N THR A 194 9.92 16.99 12.51
CA THR A 194 9.88 18.43 12.78
C THR A 194 9.66 19.19 11.46
N PRO A 195 8.50 19.86 11.28
CA PRO A 195 7.28 19.69 12.07
C PRO A 195 6.68 18.29 11.91
N ARG A 196 5.95 17.82 12.90
CA ARG A 196 5.27 16.52 12.82
C ARG A 196 4.22 16.54 11.71
N ARG A 197 4.50 15.88 10.60
CA ARG A 197 3.56 15.76 9.48
C ARG A 197 3.91 14.59 8.57
N VAL A 198 2.90 14.08 7.89
CA VAL A 198 3.07 13.17 6.77
C VAL A 198 3.05 13.98 5.48
N ARG A 199 4.03 13.74 4.62
CA ARG A 199 4.15 14.37 3.30
C ARG A 199 4.31 13.29 2.23
N LEU A 200 3.67 13.48 1.09
CA LEU A 200 3.91 12.67 -0.10
C LEU A 200 4.79 13.47 -1.07
N ALA A 201 5.76 12.79 -1.66
CA ALA A 201 6.59 13.30 -2.74
C ALA A 201 6.52 12.31 -3.91
N THR A 202 6.50 12.80 -5.13
CA THR A 202 6.37 11.99 -6.33
C THR A 202 7.59 12.13 -7.23
N GLU A 203 7.80 11.19 -8.12
CA GLU A 203 8.89 11.26 -9.08
C GLU A 203 8.62 12.37 -10.13
N VAL A 204 7.36 12.60 -10.47
CA VAL A 204 6.94 13.66 -11.38
C VAL A 204 7.27 15.05 -10.84
N ASP A 205 7.18 15.25 -9.51
CA ASP A 205 7.57 16.52 -8.88
C ASP A 205 9.08 16.80 -9.00
N SER A 206 9.88 15.77 -9.15
CA SER A 206 11.35 15.88 -9.20
C SER A 206 11.94 15.79 -10.61
N ARG A 207 11.29 15.06 -11.52
CA ARG A 207 11.76 14.83 -12.90
C ARG A 207 10.58 14.40 -13.78
N SER A 208 10.05 15.27 -14.62
CA SER A 208 9.09 14.90 -15.69
C SER A 208 9.83 14.72 -17.01
N PRO A 209 10.23 13.48 -17.37
CA PRO A 209 10.78 13.23 -18.69
C PRO A 209 9.73 13.54 -19.77
N PHE A 210 10.16 13.99 -20.96
CA PHE A 210 9.26 14.37 -22.07
C PHE A 210 8.35 13.21 -22.55
N TRP A 211 8.72 11.95 -22.25
CA TRP A 211 7.91 10.75 -22.59
C TRP A 211 6.92 10.35 -21.48
N TRP A 212 6.84 11.11 -20.39
CA TRP A 212 5.90 10.81 -19.32
C TRP A 212 4.47 11.07 -19.79
N PRO A 213 3.51 10.14 -19.52
CA PRO A 213 2.12 10.33 -19.90
C PRO A 213 1.53 11.56 -19.22
N SER A 214 1.20 12.57 -19.99
CA SER A 214 0.53 13.80 -19.50
C SER A 214 -0.98 13.64 -19.37
N ASP A 215 -1.52 12.54 -19.90
CA ASP A 215 -2.95 12.23 -19.95
C ASP A 215 -3.47 11.59 -18.64
N VAL A 216 -2.59 11.14 -17.75
CA VAL A 216 -2.94 10.59 -16.44
C VAL A 216 -2.50 11.56 -15.34
N PRO A 217 -3.42 12.28 -14.67
CA PRO A 217 -3.06 13.18 -13.59
C PRO A 217 -2.49 12.40 -12.40
N CYS A 218 -1.45 12.95 -11.78
CA CYS A 218 -0.82 12.35 -10.61
C CYS A 218 -1.75 12.38 -9.39
N ASP A 219 -2.33 13.55 -9.10
CA ASP A 219 -3.31 13.73 -8.03
C ASP A 219 -4.70 13.96 -8.64
N GLY A 220 -5.63 13.09 -8.43
CA GLY A 220 -7.01 13.04 -8.92
C GLY A 220 -7.72 14.35 -9.26
N GLY A 221 -7.11 15.21 -10.10
CA GLY A 221 -7.73 16.40 -10.67
C GLY A 221 -7.58 17.71 -9.87
N GLN A 222 -6.77 17.75 -8.83
CA GLN A 222 -6.33 19.03 -8.27
C GLN A 222 -5.00 19.41 -8.92
N ALA A 223 -5.07 20.28 -9.94
CA ALA A 223 -3.90 20.94 -10.50
C ALA A 223 -3.08 21.55 -9.35
N ALA A 224 -1.79 21.29 -9.36
CA ALA A 224 -0.85 21.73 -8.35
C ALA A 224 -0.97 23.23 -8.08
N LEU A 225 -1.53 23.59 -6.94
CA LEU A 225 -1.29 24.86 -6.31
C LEU A 225 -0.08 24.71 -5.38
N TRP A 226 1.09 24.60 -5.99
CA TRP A 226 2.36 24.74 -5.27
C TRP A 226 3.12 25.90 -5.90
N ARG A 227 2.96 27.07 -5.35
CA ARG A 227 3.98 28.12 -5.37
C ARG A 227 4.59 28.24 -3.98
#